data_cefca39d0fdc7b68a6fd91ce2e129b5f
#
_entry.id   cefca39d0fdc7b68a6fd91ce2e129b5f
#
_cell.length_a   1.000
_cell.length_b   1.000
_cell.length_c   1.000
_cell.angle_alpha   90.00
_cell.angle_beta   90.00
_cell.angle_gamma   90.00
#
_symmetry.space_group_name_H-M   'P 1'
#
loop_
_entity.id
_entity.type
_entity.pdbx_description
1 polymer ?
#
loop_
_entity_poly.entity_id
_entity_poly.type
_entity_poly.pdbx_seq_one_letter_code
_entity_poly.pdbx_strand_id
1 'polypeptide(L)'
;MNHRAVRCYSPGMRPLSLWRHEVRRAGWATLLAPPIAAGIVVVVAVDGAARLGQPSRDTAHLLQSLLEIALPLAAGVGAASLVGVDPAVELHLTLPTAYRATILRRLVVTAGWVAVIALTAAAVMVASGWWHRWPAAHPPLAGQLTWLAPTLCLAGLGLLAGAVSGSPATATSAVAALWFFELAAGGLLQEHRWSRLLYLFATTRGTVEADWTANRLTLLAAGAAMTTAGWLLLRRPSRLLTKEAE
;
A
#
# COMPACT_ATOMS: atom_id res chain seq x y z
N MET A 1 -28.74 53.89 6.89
CA MET A 1 -27.73 52.85 7.23
C MET A 1 -27.74 51.82 6.11
N ASN A 2 -26.71 51.86 5.24
CA ASN A 2 -26.64 51.02 4.05
C ASN A 2 -25.74 49.79 4.36
N HIS A 3 -26.35 48.62 4.63
CA HIS A 3 -25.64 47.37 4.74
C HIS A 3 -25.23 46.87 3.34
N ARG A 4 -24.01 47.20 2.91
CA ARG A 4 -23.37 46.53 1.77
C ARG A 4 -23.09 45.09 2.13
N ALA A 5 -23.89 44.13 1.61
CA ALA A 5 -23.59 42.73 1.65
C ALA A 5 -22.29 42.50 0.88
N VAL A 6 -21.23 42.19 1.62
CA VAL A 6 -19.95 41.70 1.06
C VAL A 6 -20.24 40.31 0.50
N ARG A 7 -20.42 40.22 -0.82
CA ARG A 7 -20.42 38.94 -1.53
C ARG A 7 -18.99 38.39 -1.45
N CYS A 8 -18.76 37.43 -0.54
CA CYS A 8 -17.57 36.58 -0.59
C CYS A 8 -17.62 35.80 -1.91
N TYR A 9 -16.88 36.30 -2.90
CA TYR A 9 -16.63 35.57 -4.14
C TYR A 9 -15.70 34.40 -3.81
N SER A 10 -16.28 33.22 -3.64
CA SER A 10 -15.52 31.98 -3.56
C SER A 10 -15.10 31.60 -4.97
N PRO A 11 -13.85 31.82 -5.39
CA PRO A 11 -13.39 31.34 -6.69
C PRO A 11 -13.47 29.82 -6.64
N GLY A 12 -14.36 29.24 -7.44
CA GLY A 12 -14.54 27.80 -7.54
C GLY A 12 -13.20 27.12 -7.79
N MET A 13 -12.62 26.54 -6.75
CA MET A 13 -11.40 25.74 -6.87
C MET A 13 -11.68 24.59 -7.84
N ARG A 14 -11.03 24.62 -8.99
CA ARG A 14 -11.14 23.56 -9.99
C ARG A 14 -10.73 22.23 -9.33
N PRO A 15 -11.51 21.15 -9.49
CA PRO A 15 -11.22 19.85 -8.82
C PRO A 15 -9.81 19.34 -9.07
N LEU A 16 -9.20 19.65 -10.21
CA LEU A 16 -7.81 19.34 -10.54
C LEU A 16 -6.77 20.03 -9.63
N SER A 17 -7.09 21.18 -9.03
CA SER A 17 -6.16 21.86 -8.12
C SER A 17 -6.06 21.17 -6.76
N LEU A 18 -7.15 20.54 -6.29
CA LEU A 18 -7.17 19.76 -5.05
C LEU A 18 -6.29 18.52 -5.16
N TRP A 19 -6.39 17.76 -6.27
CA TRP A 19 -5.57 16.58 -6.49
C TRP A 19 -4.07 16.90 -6.57
N ARG A 20 -3.69 17.98 -7.28
CA ARG A 20 -2.29 18.43 -7.31
C ARG A 20 -1.77 18.81 -5.93
N HIS A 21 -2.61 19.42 -5.11
CA HIS A 21 -2.26 19.78 -3.74
C HIS A 21 -2.06 18.53 -2.87
N GLU A 22 -2.95 17.54 -2.97
CA GLU A 22 -2.84 16.28 -2.22
C GLU A 22 -1.61 15.46 -2.65
N VAL A 23 -1.30 15.39 -3.94
CA VAL A 23 -0.07 14.75 -4.45
C VAL A 23 1.18 15.41 -3.87
N ARG A 24 1.24 16.75 -3.82
CA ARG A 24 2.37 17.46 -3.20
C ARG A 24 2.47 17.22 -1.69
N ARG A 25 1.33 17.06 -1.01
CA ARG A 25 1.27 16.79 0.44
C ARG A 25 1.45 15.32 0.81
N ALA A 26 1.27 14.37 -0.10
CA ALA A 26 1.55 12.95 0.12
C ALA A 26 3.03 12.70 0.46
N GLY A 27 3.90 13.68 0.20
CA GLY A 27 5.33 13.62 0.48
C GLY A 27 6.11 12.88 -0.61
N TRP A 28 7.29 13.39 -0.92
CA TRP A 28 8.17 12.82 -1.93
C TRP A 28 8.56 11.36 -1.62
N ALA A 29 8.74 11.02 -0.34
CA ALA A 29 9.10 9.68 0.08
C ALA A 29 8.02 8.66 -0.32
N THR A 30 6.74 8.97 -0.08
CA THR A 30 5.61 8.09 -0.43
C THR A 30 5.46 7.90 -1.94
N LEU A 31 5.76 8.95 -2.73
CA LEU A 31 5.67 8.89 -4.19
C LEU A 31 6.88 8.21 -4.83
N LEU A 32 8.08 8.35 -4.24
CA LEU A 32 9.31 7.79 -4.79
C LEU A 32 9.59 6.36 -4.33
N ALA A 33 9.11 5.95 -3.16
CA ALA A 33 9.37 4.61 -2.63
C ALA A 33 8.93 3.47 -3.59
N PRO A 34 7.72 3.46 -4.18
CA PRO A 34 7.32 2.40 -5.09
C PRO A 34 8.16 2.32 -6.38
N PRO A 35 8.44 3.43 -7.12
CA PRO A 35 9.26 3.34 -8.33
C PRO A 35 10.73 3.02 -8.01
N ILE A 36 11.28 3.47 -6.88
CA ILE A 36 12.63 3.11 -6.43
C ILE A 36 12.69 1.61 -6.15
N ALA A 37 11.73 1.07 -5.37
CA ALA A 37 11.66 -0.36 -5.08
C ALA A 37 11.55 -1.17 -6.39
N ALA A 38 10.70 -0.73 -7.33
CA ALA A 38 10.57 -1.35 -8.65
C ALA A 38 11.89 -1.30 -9.42
N GLY A 39 12.54 -0.16 -9.47
CA GLY A 39 13.81 0.04 -10.16
C GLY A 39 14.92 -0.87 -9.60
N ILE A 40 15.04 -0.96 -8.28
CA ILE A 40 16.04 -1.83 -7.62
C ILE A 40 15.83 -3.29 -8.03
N VAL A 41 14.59 -3.81 -7.92
CA VAL A 41 14.32 -5.22 -8.25
C VAL A 41 14.57 -5.49 -9.74
N VAL A 42 14.18 -4.59 -10.63
CA VAL A 42 14.42 -4.73 -12.08
C VAL A 42 15.94 -4.72 -12.37
N VAL A 43 16.69 -3.81 -11.76
CA VAL A 43 18.16 -3.75 -11.94
C VAL A 43 18.80 -5.04 -11.44
N VAL A 44 18.44 -5.53 -10.26
CA VAL A 44 18.98 -6.79 -9.71
C VAL A 44 18.62 -7.98 -10.59
N ALA A 45 17.39 -8.04 -11.11
CA ALA A 45 16.96 -9.12 -12.00
C ALA A 45 17.72 -9.11 -13.35
N VAL A 46 17.89 -7.93 -13.94
CA VAL A 46 18.61 -7.77 -15.23
C VAL A 46 20.11 -8.03 -15.04
N ASP A 47 20.72 -7.48 -13.99
CA ASP A 47 22.14 -7.67 -13.71
C ASP A 47 22.45 -9.14 -13.38
N GLY A 48 21.62 -9.80 -12.59
CA GLY A 48 21.71 -11.23 -12.30
C GLY A 48 21.65 -12.10 -13.56
N ALA A 49 20.71 -11.79 -14.46
CA ALA A 49 20.58 -12.49 -15.73
C ALA A 49 21.79 -12.24 -16.67
N ALA A 50 22.26 -10.99 -16.77
CA ALA A 50 23.28 -10.59 -17.72
C ALA A 50 24.69 -10.96 -17.27
N ARG A 51 25.05 -10.78 -16.00
CA ARG A 51 26.42 -10.93 -15.49
C ARG A 51 26.67 -12.27 -14.80
N LEU A 52 25.66 -12.78 -14.08
CA LEU A 52 25.78 -14.01 -13.30
C LEU A 52 25.26 -15.24 -14.04
N GLY A 53 24.74 -15.09 -15.27
CA GLY A 53 24.13 -16.18 -16.02
C GLY A 53 22.94 -16.83 -15.29
N GLN A 54 22.25 -16.06 -14.46
CA GLN A 54 21.16 -16.55 -13.62
C GLN A 54 20.10 -17.23 -14.47
N PRO A 55 19.58 -18.41 -14.05
CA PRO A 55 18.50 -19.10 -14.75
C PRO A 55 17.28 -18.20 -14.97
N SER A 56 16.62 -18.33 -16.09
CA SER A 56 15.44 -17.52 -16.44
C SER A 56 14.32 -17.64 -15.39
N ARG A 57 14.25 -18.79 -14.68
CA ARG A 57 13.31 -19.01 -13.60
C ARG A 57 13.57 -18.10 -12.40
N ASP A 58 14.84 -17.93 -12.01
CA ASP A 58 15.21 -17.11 -10.85
C ASP A 58 15.01 -15.61 -11.16
N THR A 59 15.31 -15.20 -12.39
CA THR A 59 14.99 -13.85 -12.87
C THR A 59 13.46 -13.61 -12.86
N ALA A 60 12.66 -14.57 -13.32
CA ALA A 60 11.19 -14.48 -13.26
C ALA A 60 10.69 -14.42 -11.81
N HIS A 61 11.30 -15.19 -10.90
CA HIS A 61 10.99 -15.14 -9.48
C HIS A 61 11.25 -13.76 -8.86
N LEU A 62 12.40 -13.14 -9.16
CA LEU A 62 12.72 -11.78 -8.71
C LEU A 62 11.70 -10.76 -9.24
N LEU A 63 11.31 -10.84 -10.50
CA LEU A 63 10.32 -9.96 -11.09
C LEU A 63 8.92 -10.15 -10.45
N GLN A 64 8.51 -11.38 -10.14
CA GLN A 64 7.28 -11.65 -9.39
C GLN A 64 7.37 -11.14 -7.94
N SER A 65 8.56 -11.23 -7.33
CA SER A 65 8.80 -10.69 -5.98
C SER A 65 8.63 -9.16 -5.91
N LEU A 66 8.87 -8.43 -7.01
CA LEU A 66 8.53 -7.02 -7.10
C LEU A 66 7.05 -6.79 -6.82
N LEU A 67 6.19 -7.57 -7.48
CA LEU A 67 4.74 -7.42 -7.37
C LEU A 67 4.22 -7.86 -6.00
N GLU A 68 4.68 -8.99 -5.47
CA GLU A 68 4.12 -9.58 -4.26
C GLU A 68 4.79 -9.09 -2.97
N ILE A 69 6.07 -8.70 -3.01
CA ILE A 69 6.85 -8.38 -1.82
C ILE A 69 7.15 -6.88 -1.71
N ALA A 70 7.75 -6.28 -2.75
CA ALA A 70 8.28 -4.93 -2.65
C ALA A 70 7.19 -3.84 -2.75
N LEU A 71 6.29 -3.94 -3.72
CA LEU A 71 5.22 -2.95 -3.90
C LEU A 71 4.20 -2.94 -2.76
N PRO A 72 3.74 -4.08 -2.22
CA PRO A 72 2.88 -4.09 -1.05
C PRO A 72 3.52 -3.46 0.19
N LEU A 73 4.82 -3.71 0.43
CA LEU A 73 5.53 -3.05 1.53
C LEU A 73 5.54 -1.53 1.35
N ALA A 74 5.88 -1.05 0.15
CA ALA A 74 5.88 0.39 -0.15
C ALA A 74 4.50 1.03 0.06
N ALA A 75 3.42 0.33 -0.31
CA ALA A 75 2.04 0.78 -0.08
C ALA A 75 1.69 0.83 1.41
N GLY A 76 2.08 -0.21 2.17
CA GLY A 76 1.83 -0.29 3.61
C GLY A 76 2.55 0.81 4.38
N VAL A 77 3.82 1.05 4.08
CA VAL A 77 4.62 2.15 4.67
C VAL A 77 4.04 3.51 4.26
N GLY A 78 3.65 3.65 2.99
CA GLY A 78 2.98 4.85 2.50
C GLY A 78 1.68 5.14 3.25
N ALA A 79 0.83 4.12 3.46
CA ALA A 79 -0.41 4.27 4.21
C ALA A 79 -0.17 4.59 5.69
N ALA A 80 0.84 3.97 6.31
CA ALA A 80 1.24 4.24 7.70
C ALA A 80 1.67 5.70 7.92
N SER A 81 2.35 6.30 6.93
CA SER A 81 2.82 7.69 7.01
C SER A 81 1.72 8.74 6.85
N LEU A 82 0.51 8.36 6.42
CA LEU A 82 -0.59 9.32 6.19
C LEU A 82 -1.18 9.88 7.49
N VAL A 83 -1.08 9.14 8.60
CA VAL A 83 -1.63 9.53 9.89
C VAL A 83 -0.51 10.12 10.76
N GLY A 84 -0.68 11.33 11.26
CA GLY A 84 0.28 11.96 12.19
C GLY A 84 1.37 12.86 11.58
N VAL A 85 1.45 13.00 10.26
CA VAL A 85 2.45 13.88 9.59
C VAL A 85 1.91 15.28 9.26
N ASP A 86 0.63 15.55 9.56
CA ASP A 86 0.04 16.82 9.18
C ASP A 86 0.22 17.87 10.29
N PRO A 87 1.24 18.79 10.21
CA PRO A 87 1.42 19.86 11.18
C PRO A 87 0.24 20.85 11.20
N ALA A 88 -0.70 20.69 10.28
CA ALA A 88 -1.92 21.49 10.20
C ALA A 88 -3.15 20.75 10.74
N VAL A 89 -2.99 19.70 11.57
CA VAL A 89 -4.13 18.98 12.19
C VAL A 89 -5.05 19.95 12.92
N GLU A 90 -4.49 20.90 13.68
CA GLU A 90 -5.28 21.93 14.35
C GLU A 90 -6.05 22.83 13.37
N LEU A 91 -5.43 23.18 12.25
CA LEU A 91 -6.08 23.95 11.19
C LEU A 91 -7.19 23.15 10.50
N HIS A 92 -7.00 21.83 10.34
CA HIS A 92 -8.02 20.94 9.77
C HIS A 92 -9.24 20.77 10.68
N LEU A 93 -9.09 20.91 12.00
CA LEU A 93 -10.21 20.89 12.94
C LEU A 93 -11.10 22.13 12.83
N THR A 94 -10.58 23.24 12.29
CA THR A 94 -11.32 24.48 12.04
C THR A 94 -11.93 24.54 10.62
N LEU A 95 -11.54 23.61 9.73
CA LEU A 95 -12.05 23.57 8.36
C LEU A 95 -13.31 22.69 8.27
N PRO A 96 -14.26 23.05 7.37
CA PRO A 96 -15.50 22.27 7.19
C PRO A 96 -15.29 20.88 6.55
N THR A 97 -14.07 20.56 6.10
CA THR A 97 -13.72 19.26 5.52
C THR A 97 -13.29 18.29 6.61
N ALA A 98 -14.02 17.18 6.75
CA ALA A 98 -13.68 16.14 7.72
C ALA A 98 -12.27 15.59 7.46
N TYR A 99 -11.39 15.59 8.48
CA TYR A 99 -10.01 15.08 8.44
C TYR A 99 -9.90 13.69 7.80
N ARG A 100 -10.85 12.80 8.11
CA ARG A 100 -10.94 11.44 7.51
C ARG A 100 -11.07 11.44 5.99
N ALA A 101 -11.73 12.45 5.39
CA ALA A 101 -11.88 12.54 3.94
C ALA A 101 -10.55 12.89 3.26
N THR A 102 -9.73 13.72 3.90
CA THR A 102 -8.38 14.05 3.44
C THR A 102 -7.46 12.82 3.49
N ILE A 103 -7.47 12.08 4.60
CA ILE A 103 -6.69 10.83 4.74
C ILE A 103 -7.12 9.81 3.69
N LEU A 104 -8.43 9.62 3.47
CA LEU A 104 -8.93 8.70 2.45
C LEU A 104 -8.48 9.10 1.04
N ARG A 105 -8.53 10.39 0.69
CA ARG A 105 -8.04 10.87 -0.61
C ARG A 105 -6.55 10.59 -0.80
N ARG A 106 -5.73 10.84 0.23
CA ARG A 106 -4.28 10.54 0.20
C ARG A 106 -4.04 9.04 0.06
N LEU A 107 -4.80 8.21 0.78
CA LEU A 107 -4.73 6.75 0.65
C LEU A 107 -5.06 6.30 -0.78
N VAL A 108 -6.12 6.85 -1.38
CA VAL A 108 -6.49 6.56 -2.78
C VAL A 108 -5.39 7.00 -3.75
N VAL A 109 -4.77 8.16 -3.55
CA VAL A 109 -3.63 8.62 -4.38
C VAL A 109 -2.46 7.66 -4.26
N THR A 110 -2.07 7.29 -3.04
CA THR A 110 -0.94 6.38 -2.78
C THR A 110 -1.21 4.99 -3.35
N ALA A 111 -2.38 4.42 -3.06
CA ALA A 111 -2.78 3.10 -3.58
C ALA A 111 -2.91 3.11 -5.12
N GLY A 112 -3.49 4.17 -5.68
CA GLY A 112 -3.60 4.36 -7.13
C GLY A 112 -2.24 4.46 -7.81
N TRP A 113 -1.28 5.14 -7.20
CA TRP A 113 0.10 5.22 -7.71
C TRP A 113 0.79 3.86 -7.70
N VAL A 114 0.70 3.13 -6.59
CA VAL A 114 1.22 1.74 -6.51
C VAL A 114 0.54 0.85 -7.55
N ALA A 115 -0.78 0.98 -7.74
CA ALA A 115 -1.52 0.22 -8.74
C ALA A 115 -1.04 0.51 -10.17
N VAL A 116 -0.76 1.78 -10.51
CA VAL A 116 -0.21 2.14 -11.82
C VAL A 116 1.14 1.45 -12.05
N ILE A 117 2.04 1.48 -11.06
CA ILE A 117 3.34 0.84 -11.16
C ILE A 117 3.20 -0.67 -11.27
N ALA A 118 2.35 -1.30 -10.45
CA ALA A 118 2.12 -2.74 -10.46
C ALA A 118 1.51 -3.21 -11.79
N LEU A 119 0.51 -2.51 -12.31
CA LEU A 119 -0.11 -2.81 -13.60
C LEU A 119 0.87 -2.64 -14.75
N THR A 120 1.70 -1.59 -14.73
CA THR A 120 2.73 -1.37 -15.74
C THR A 120 3.76 -2.50 -15.71
N ALA A 121 4.26 -2.86 -14.51
CA ALA A 121 5.20 -3.96 -14.35
C ALA A 121 4.59 -5.30 -14.82
N ALA A 122 3.36 -5.60 -14.43
CA ALA A 122 2.65 -6.80 -14.85
C ALA A 122 2.45 -6.83 -16.39
N ALA A 123 2.04 -5.71 -16.99
CA ALA A 123 1.87 -5.60 -18.45
C ALA A 123 3.20 -5.83 -19.19
N VAL A 124 4.30 -5.25 -18.71
CA VAL A 124 5.64 -5.47 -19.28
C VAL A 124 6.05 -6.94 -19.15
N MET A 125 5.82 -7.58 -17.99
CA MET A 125 6.14 -8.99 -17.78
C MET A 125 5.31 -9.91 -18.70
N VAL A 126 4.04 -9.60 -18.93
CA VAL A 126 3.17 -10.36 -19.85
C VAL A 126 3.65 -10.16 -21.29
N ALA A 127 3.85 -8.93 -21.73
CA ALA A 127 4.28 -8.60 -23.08
C ALA A 127 5.66 -9.18 -23.44
N SER A 128 6.58 -9.23 -22.47
CA SER A 128 7.93 -9.79 -22.64
C SER A 128 8.00 -11.32 -22.42
N GLY A 129 6.89 -11.97 -22.06
CA GLY A 129 6.83 -13.39 -21.78
C GLY A 129 7.42 -13.83 -20.43
N TRP A 130 7.91 -12.89 -19.61
CA TRP A 130 8.47 -13.21 -18.29
C TRP A 130 7.40 -13.71 -17.31
N TRP A 131 6.16 -13.30 -17.46
CA TRP A 131 5.05 -13.73 -16.60
C TRP A 131 4.89 -15.26 -16.55
N HIS A 132 5.01 -15.92 -17.70
CA HIS A 132 4.81 -17.37 -17.81
C HIS A 132 6.05 -18.20 -17.46
N ARG A 133 7.20 -17.57 -17.23
CA ARG A 133 8.43 -18.28 -16.85
C ARG A 133 8.47 -18.70 -15.37
N TRP A 134 7.62 -18.08 -14.55
CA TRP A 134 7.44 -18.51 -13.17
C TRP A 134 6.32 -19.58 -13.08
N PRO A 135 6.64 -20.83 -12.59
CA PRO A 135 5.68 -21.94 -12.64
C PRO A 135 4.40 -21.72 -11.83
N ALA A 136 4.46 -20.93 -10.75
CA ALA A 136 3.30 -20.60 -9.91
C ALA A 136 2.55 -19.35 -10.39
N ALA A 137 2.85 -18.81 -11.58
CA ALA A 137 2.12 -17.67 -12.12
C ALA A 137 0.72 -18.08 -12.58
N HIS A 138 -0.28 -17.41 -12.04
CA HIS A 138 -1.67 -17.57 -12.46
C HIS A 138 -1.94 -16.82 -13.78
N PRO A 139 -3.05 -17.13 -14.49
CA PRO A 139 -3.45 -16.37 -15.66
C PRO A 139 -3.44 -14.85 -15.39
N PRO A 140 -3.06 -13.99 -16.36
CA PRO A 140 -2.75 -12.58 -16.10
C PRO A 140 -3.84 -11.80 -15.36
N LEU A 141 -5.12 -12.07 -15.59
CA LEU A 141 -6.21 -11.41 -14.87
C LEU A 141 -6.30 -11.85 -13.41
N ALA A 142 -6.34 -13.16 -13.14
CA ALA A 142 -6.34 -13.69 -11.78
C ALA A 142 -5.03 -13.33 -11.07
N GLY A 143 -3.92 -13.36 -11.79
CA GLY A 143 -2.61 -13.01 -11.29
C GLY A 143 -2.46 -11.57 -10.80
N GLN A 144 -3.40 -10.65 -11.13
CA GLN A 144 -3.40 -9.32 -10.51
C GLN A 144 -3.64 -9.38 -8.98
N LEU A 145 -4.27 -10.42 -8.49
CA LEU A 145 -4.43 -10.65 -7.05
C LEU A 145 -3.09 -10.90 -6.34
N THR A 146 -2.05 -11.27 -7.06
CA THR A 146 -0.69 -11.45 -6.51
C THR A 146 -0.19 -10.19 -5.81
N TRP A 147 -0.38 -9.02 -6.41
CA TRP A 147 0.03 -7.74 -5.82
C TRP A 147 -1.12 -7.04 -5.09
N LEU A 148 -2.35 -7.13 -5.60
CA LEU A 148 -3.49 -6.37 -5.08
C LEU A 148 -3.85 -6.78 -3.64
N ALA A 149 -3.90 -8.09 -3.36
CA ALA A 149 -4.32 -8.61 -2.07
C ALA A 149 -3.33 -8.24 -0.94
N PRO A 150 -2.00 -8.51 -1.04
CA PRO A 150 -1.06 -8.08 -0.02
C PRO A 150 -0.92 -6.55 0.07
N THR A 151 -1.09 -5.81 -1.04
CA THR A 151 -1.07 -4.35 -1.04
C THR A 151 -2.21 -3.78 -0.19
N LEU A 152 -3.44 -4.24 -0.39
CA LEU A 152 -4.58 -3.79 0.41
C LEU A 152 -4.48 -4.24 1.87
N CYS A 153 -3.95 -5.43 2.12
CA CYS A 153 -3.72 -5.92 3.47
C CYS A 153 -2.73 -5.02 4.23
N LEU A 154 -1.54 -4.77 3.67
CA LEU A 154 -0.51 -3.95 4.33
C LEU A 154 -0.89 -2.46 4.39
N ALA A 155 -1.56 -1.93 3.37
CA ALA A 155 -2.07 -0.55 3.42
C ALA A 155 -3.17 -0.39 4.49
N GLY A 156 -4.07 -1.37 4.61
CA GLY A 156 -5.08 -1.41 5.67
C GLY A 156 -4.46 -1.49 7.06
N LEU A 157 -3.43 -2.33 7.23
CA LEU A 157 -2.68 -2.42 8.49
C LEU A 157 -1.99 -1.08 8.82
N GLY A 158 -1.31 -0.47 7.84
CA GLY A 158 -0.63 0.82 8.02
C GLY A 158 -1.60 1.91 8.47
N LEU A 159 -2.75 2.02 7.80
CA LEU A 159 -3.79 2.98 8.18
C LEU A 159 -4.35 2.70 9.58
N LEU A 160 -4.65 1.44 9.90
CA LEU A 160 -5.20 1.05 11.21
C LEU A 160 -4.19 1.32 12.32
N ALA A 161 -2.94 0.87 12.14
CA ALA A 161 -1.88 1.10 13.12
C ALA A 161 -1.63 2.60 13.33
N GLY A 162 -1.64 3.41 12.27
CA GLY A 162 -1.55 4.87 12.35
C GLY A 162 -2.72 5.49 13.11
N ALA A 163 -3.95 5.05 12.82
CA ALA A 163 -5.15 5.54 13.51
C ALA A 163 -5.19 5.17 15.00
N VAL A 164 -4.61 4.02 15.39
CA VAL A 164 -4.52 3.56 16.79
C VAL A 164 -3.40 4.25 17.54
N SER A 165 -2.21 4.31 16.92
CA SER A 165 -1.01 4.83 17.60
C SER A 165 -0.89 6.35 17.55
N GLY A 166 -1.46 7.00 16.54
CA GLY A 166 -1.22 8.43 16.23
C GLY A 166 0.21 8.71 15.77
N SER A 167 1.05 7.68 15.60
CA SER A 167 2.48 7.79 15.29
C SER A 167 2.82 7.09 13.99
N PRO A 168 3.33 7.82 12.98
CA PRO A 168 3.79 7.23 11.72
C PRO A 168 4.92 6.21 11.92
N ALA A 169 5.81 6.47 12.86
CA ALA A 169 6.92 5.58 13.16
C ALA A 169 6.43 4.23 13.68
N THR A 170 5.51 4.24 14.67
CA THR A 170 4.91 3.03 15.21
C THR A 170 4.13 2.26 14.13
N ALA A 171 3.36 2.96 13.31
CA ALA A 171 2.60 2.34 12.23
C ALA A 171 3.50 1.69 11.17
N THR A 172 4.57 2.39 10.77
CA THR A 172 5.56 1.87 9.82
C THR A 172 6.29 0.65 10.39
N SER A 173 6.66 0.72 11.68
CA SER A 173 7.28 -0.41 12.37
C SER A 173 6.36 -1.64 12.43
N ALA A 174 5.07 -1.44 12.67
CA ALA A 174 4.09 -2.55 12.66
C ALA A 174 3.98 -3.20 11.27
N VAL A 175 3.91 -2.41 10.20
CA VAL A 175 3.90 -2.92 8.82
C VAL A 175 5.18 -3.68 8.51
N ALA A 176 6.34 -3.09 8.82
CA ALA A 176 7.63 -3.70 8.57
C ALA A 176 7.82 -4.99 9.40
N ALA A 177 7.39 -5.00 10.65
CA ALA A 177 7.48 -6.16 11.53
C ALA A 177 6.63 -7.32 11.01
N LEU A 178 5.37 -7.08 10.61
CA LEU A 178 4.54 -8.13 10.00
C LEU A 178 5.17 -8.65 8.72
N TRP A 179 5.58 -7.76 7.82
CA TRP A 179 6.21 -8.13 6.55
C TRP A 179 7.47 -8.97 6.75
N PHE A 180 8.35 -8.54 7.66
CA PHE A 180 9.59 -9.25 7.96
C PHE A 180 9.33 -10.59 8.67
N PHE A 181 8.37 -10.63 9.60
CA PHE A 181 7.95 -11.86 10.27
C PHE A 181 7.48 -12.90 9.25
N GLU A 182 6.62 -12.51 8.32
CA GLU A 182 6.15 -13.45 7.30
C GLU A 182 7.25 -13.87 6.32
N LEU A 183 8.18 -12.95 6.02
CA LEU A 183 9.34 -13.30 5.19
C LEU A 183 10.25 -14.33 5.88
N ALA A 184 10.47 -14.18 7.18
CA ALA A 184 11.34 -15.05 7.97
C ALA A 184 10.65 -16.37 8.39
N ALA A 185 9.37 -16.29 8.78
CA ALA A 185 8.61 -17.41 9.32
C ALA A 185 7.79 -18.17 8.25
N GLY A 186 8.03 -17.95 6.97
CA GLY A 186 7.23 -18.49 5.87
C GLY A 186 7.05 -20.00 5.92
N GLY A 187 8.07 -20.78 6.34
CA GLY A 187 7.97 -22.23 6.50
C GLY A 187 6.91 -22.62 7.54
N LEU A 188 6.97 -22.01 8.73
CA LEU A 188 6.05 -22.28 9.83
C LEU A 188 4.60 -21.86 9.48
N LEU A 189 4.44 -20.74 8.78
CA LEU A 189 3.13 -20.24 8.38
C LEU A 189 2.45 -21.12 7.33
N GLN A 190 3.22 -21.92 6.60
CA GLN A 190 2.68 -22.84 5.60
C GLN A 190 2.26 -24.20 6.16
N GLU A 191 2.60 -24.53 7.40
CA GLU A 191 2.23 -25.81 8.01
C GLU A 191 0.72 -25.94 8.29
N HIS A 192 0.07 -24.82 8.70
CA HIS A 192 -1.33 -24.86 9.09
C HIS A 192 -2.21 -24.13 8.05
N ARG A 193 -3.38 -24.67 7.77
CA ARG A 193 -4.30 -24.11 6.76
C ARG A 193 -4.71 -22.67 7.05
N TRP A 194 -4.99 -22.34 8.33
CA TRP A 194 -5.42 -20.98 8.70
C TRP A 194 -4.32 -19.94 8.53
N SER A 195 -3.05 -20.27 8.85
CA SER A 195 -1.92 -19.36 8.67
C SER A 195 -1.57 -19.18 7.19
N ARG A 196 -1.73 -20.24 6.36
CA ARG A 196 -1.59 -20.13 4.90
C ARG A 196 -2.57 -19.12 4.29
N LEU A 197 -3.79 -19.03 4.83
CA LEU A 197 -4.80 -18.08 4.33
C LEU A 197 -4.41 -16.61 4.58
N LEU A 198 -3.57 -16.33 5.55
CA LEU A 198 -3.08 -14.99 5.86
C LEU A 198 -1.68 -14.70 5.29
N TYR A 199 -1.02 -15.69 4.69
CA TYR A 199 0.34 -15.56 4.20
C TYR A 199 0.45 -14.64 2.99
N LEU A 200 1.25 -13.56 3.09
CA LEU A 200 1.38 -12.52 2.07
C LEU A 200 2.05 -13.02 0.77
N PHE A 201 3.05 -13.93 0.90
CA PHE A 201 3.96 -14.32 -0.18
C PHE A 201 3.61 -15.65 -0.82
N ALA A 202 2.32 -15.90 -1.00
CA ALA A 202 1.78 -17.20 -1.43
C ALA A 202 2.20 -17.59 -2.87
N THR A 203 2.44 -16.62 -3.77
CA THR A 203 2.83 -16.88 -5.15
C THR A 203 4.34 -17.11 -5.30
N THR A 204 5.16 -16.31 -4.63
CA THR A 204 6.62 -16.37 -4.78
C THR A 204 7.27 -17.40 -3.87
N ARG A 205 6.70 -17.66 -2.69
CA ARG A 205 7.26 -18.60 -1.74
C ARG A 205 6.51 -19.93 -1.62
N GLY A 206 5.50 -20.11 -2.46
CA GLY A 206 4.75 -21.35 -2.61
C GLY A 206 3.74 -21.58 -1.49
N THR A 207 2.46 -21.56 -1.86
CA THR A 207 1.39 -22.22 -1.09
C THR A 207 0.90 -23.42 -1.89
N VAL A 208 0.08 -24.24 -1.25
CA VAL A 208 -0.69 -25.24 -1.97
C VAL A 208 -1.61 -24.51 -2.94
N GLU A 209 -1.52 -24.82 -4.24
CA GLU A 209 -2.25 -24.14 -5.32
C GLU A 209 -3.75 -24.05 -5.04
N ALA A 210 -4.33 -25.10 -4.45
CA ALA A 210 -5.73 -25.15 -4.05
C ALA A 210 -6.15 -24.04 -3.04
N ASP A 211 -5.24 -23.56 -2.21
CA ASP A 211 -5.52 -22.56 -1.19
C ASP A 211 -5.24 -21.12 -1.67
N TRP A 212 -4.61 -20.94 -2.86
CA TRP A 212 -4.16 -19.64 -3.33
C TRP A 212 -5.30 -18.62 -3.47
N THR A 213 -6.38 -18.97 -4.14
CA THR A 213 -7.54 -18.07 -4.33
C THR A 213 -8.16 -17.70 -2.97
N ALA A 214 -8.33 -18.70 -2.08
CA ALA A 214 -8.87 -18.48 -0.74
C ALA A 214 -7.94 -17.53 0.08
N ASN A 215 -6.63 -17.71 -0.02
CA ASN A 215 -5.64 -16.81 0.58
C ASN A 215 -5.81 -15.38 0.08
N ARG A 216 -5.87 -15.16 -1.25
CA ARG A 216 -6.01 -13.82 -1.83
C ARG A 216 -7.31 -13.13 -1.41
N LEU A 217 -8.43 -13.86 -1.39
CA LEU A 217 -9.70 -13.32 -0.92
C LEU A 217 -9.68 -13.00 0.59
N THR A 218 -9.03 -13.84 1.39
CA THR A 218 -8.86 -13.59 2.83
C THR A 218 -8.03 -12.33 3.09
N LEU A 219 -6.91 -12.14 2.38
CA LEU A 219 -6.10 -10.93 2.48
C LEU A 219 -6.85 -9.68 2.05
N LEU A 220 -7.65 -9.75 0.98
CA LEU A 220 -8.52 -8.65 0.55
C LEU A 220 -9.55 -8.30 1.63
N ALA A 221 -10.20 -9.30 2.20
CA ALA A 221 -11.19 -9.12 3.26
C ALA A 221 -10.54 -8.52 4.53
N ALA A 222 -9.37 -9.02 4.92
CA ALA A 222 -8.60 -8.50 6.04
C ALA A 222 -8.18 -7.04 5.80
N GLY A 223 -7.65 -6.73 4.61
CA GLY A 223 -7.29 -5.37 4.22
C GLY A 223 -8.47 -4.41 4.24
N ALA A 224 -9.62 -4.82 3.69
CA ALA A 224 -10.85 -4.03 3.72
C ALA A 224 -11.36 -3.81 5.15
N ALA A 225 -11.33 -4.84 6.00
CA ALA A 225 -11.73 -4.75 7.41
C ALA A 225 -10.81 -3.79 8.19
N MET A 226 -9.48 -3.90 8.04
CA MET A 226 -8.51 -3.01 8.68
C MET A 226 -8.65 -1.57 8.20
N THR A 227 -8.83 -1.35 6.89
CA THR A 227 -9.06 -0.02 6.32
C THR A 227 -10.35 0.60 6.88
N THR A 228 -11.42 -0.18 6.95
CA THR A 228 -12.70 0.27 7.52
C THR A 228 -12.57 0.60 9.00
N ALA A 229 -11.91 -0.26 9.78
CA ALA A 229 -11.66 -0.02 11.19
C ALA A 229 -10.83 1.25 11.42
N GLY A 230 -9.73 1.43 10.69
CA GLY A 230 -8.90 2.64 10.74
C GLY A 230 -9.71 3.89 10.39
N TRP A 231 -10.52 3.84 9.33
CA TRP A 231 -11.38 4.95 8.94
C TRP A 231 -12.47 5.28 9.98
N LEU A 232 -13.02 4.27 10.67
CA LEU A 232 -13.97 4.47 11.76
C LEU A 232 -13.31 5.11 12.99
N LEU A 233 -12.08 4.71 13.33
CA LEU A 233 -11.31 5.32 14.43
C LEU A 233 -11.02 6.80 14.18
N LEU A 234 -10.70 7.17 12.94
CA LEU A 234 -10.46 8.56 12.54
C LEU A 234 -11.71 9.46 12.57
N ARG A 235 -12.91 8.93 12.88
CA ARG A 235 -14.12 9.74 13.13
C ARG A 235 -14.02 10.55 14.43
N ARG A 236 -13.16 10.16 15.39
CA ARG A 236 -13.02 10.80 16.71
C ARG A 236 -11.61 11.39 16.84
N PRO A 237 -11.33 12.54 16.19
CA PRO A 237 -9.98 13.12 16.16
C PRO A 237 -9.51 13.60 17.55
N SER A 238 -10.42 13.81 18.51
CA SER A 238 -10.06 14.21 19.87
C SER A 238 -9.09 13.25 20.58
N ARG A 239 -9.05 11.98 20.18
CA ARG A 239 -8.10 10.99 20.73
C ARG A 239 -6.65 11.23 20.28
N LEU A 240 -6.44 11.92 19.15
CA LEU A 240 -5.10 12.23 18.65
C LEU A 240 -4.48 13.41 19.40
N LEU A 241 -5.31 14.34 19.92
CA LEU A 241 -4.86 15.53 20.64
C LEU A 241 -4.47 15.25 22.11
N THR A 242 -5.08 14.24 22.75
CA THR A 242 -4.78 13.90 24.16
C THR A 242 -3.42 13.22 24.35
N LYS A 243 -2.83 12.66 23.30
CA LYS A 243 -1.53 11.96 23.39
C LYS A 243 -0.30 12.88 23.30
N GLU A 244 -0.46 14.11 22.84
CA GLU A 244 0.65 15.09 22.79
C GLU A 244 0.83 15.84 24.12
N ALA A 245 -0.08 15.65 25.10
CA ALA A 245 -0.08 16.31 26.41
C ALA A 245 0.51 15.45 27.54
N GLU A 246 0.90 14.21 27.29
CA GLU A 246 1.62 13.30 28.19
C GLU A 246 3.11 13.17 27.79
#